data_45fa01f7dcd6115e33b789c8f14d53f8
#
_entry.id   45fa01f7dcd6115e33b789c8f14d53f8
#
_cell.length_a   1.000
_cell.length_b   1.000
_cell.length_c   1.000
_cell.angle_alpha   90.00
_cell.angle_beta   90.00
_cell.angle_gamma   90.00
#
_symmetry.space_group_name_H-M   'P 1'
#
loop_
_entity.id
_entity.type
_entity.pdbx_description
1 polymer ?
#
loop_
_entity_poly.entity_id
_entity_poly.type
_entity_poly.pdbx_seq_one_letter_code
_entity_poly.pdbx_strand_id
1 'polypeptide(L)'
;MTNAAQQPAGELALRTVAMPADTNPAGDIFGGWIMSLMDLAAGVSAATYAKGRVATAAVSNLSFLQPVKVGDVVCVYTIITRTGRTSITLDVEAWVLRRGQGERVKVTAAEFVLVAVDDAGRPRRLPDADQHGGLP
;
A
#
# COMPACT_ATOMS: atom_id res chain seq x y z
N MET A 1 -5.05 12.85 24.77
CA MET A 1 -5.31 13.42 24.27
C MET A 1 -5.71 13.14 22.97
N THR A 2 -5.90 13.69 22.26
CA THR A 2 -6.59 13.45 21.09
C THR A 2 -5.87 12.65 20.07
N ASN A 3 -6.59 11.88 19.30
CA ASN A 3 -6.05 11.12 18.21
C ASN A 3 -6.24 11.80 16.89
N ALA A 4 -6.46 13.09 16.95
CA ALA A 4 -6.70 13.83 15.71
C ALA A 4 -5.53 13.71 14.75
N ALA A 5 -4.32 13.53 15.29
CA ALA A 5 -3.14 13.36 14.45
C ALA A 5 -3.02 11.97 13.85
N GLN A 6 -3.85 11.04 14.29
CA GLN A 6 -3.80 9.67 13.80
C GLN A 6 -4.61 9.55 12.51
N GLN A 7 -4.06 10.10 11.44
CA GLN A 7 -4.71 10.08 10.14
C GLN A 7 -3.83 9.32 9.16
N PRO A 8 -4.44 8.54 8.27
CA PRO A 8 -3.66 7.88 7.24
C PRO A 8 -2.97 8.89 6.34
N ALA A 9 -1.75 8.59 5.95
CA ALA A 9 -1.03 9.36 4.95
C ALA A 9 -1.40 8.84 3.58
N GLY A 10 -1.70 9.75 2.66
CA GLY A 10 -1.99 9.37 1.28
C GLY A 10 -3.46 9.18 1.01
N GLU A 11 -3.73 8.49 -0.07
CA GLU A 11 -5.08 8.28 -0.57
C GLU A 11 -5.51 6.84 -0.40
N LEU A 12 -6.79 6.64 -0.19
CA LEU A 12 -7.36 5.31 -0.07
C LEU A 12 -7.29 4.60 -1.42
N ALA A 13 -6.58 3.49 -1.47
CA ALA A 13 -6.43 2.72 -2.69
C ALA A 13 -7.36 1.52 -2.72
N LEU A 14 -7.63 0.90 -1.56
CA LEU A 14 -8.58 -0.20 -1.50
C LEU A 14 -9.14 -0.35 -0.09
N ARG A 15 -10.29 -1.01 -0.01
CA ARG A 15 -10.95 -1.29 1.24
C ARG A 15 -11.58 -2.66 1.14
N THR A 16 -11.42 -3.48 2.16
CA THR A 16 -12.03 -4.81 2.18
C THR A 16 -12.29 -5.23 3.62
N VAL A 17 -12.96 -6.34 3.80
CA VAL A 17 -13.28 -6.87 5.12
C VAL A 17 -12.49 -8.15 5.34
N ALA A 18 -11.86 -8.26 6.51
CA ALA A 18 -11.14 -9.46 6.88
C ALA A 18 -12.11 -10.60 7.19
N MET A 19 -11.92 -11.73 6.53
CA MET A 19 -12.86 -12.85 6.57
C MET A 19 -12.24 -14.05 7.29
N PRO A 20 -13.07 -14.99 7.76
CA PRO A 20 -12.53 -16.17 8.45
C PRO A 20 -11.51 -16.97 7.62
N ALA A 21 -11.67 -16.98 6.29
CA ALA A 21 -10.73 -17.71 5.43
C ALA A 21 -9.33 -17.10 5.44
N ASP A 22 -9.17 -15.88 5.95
CA ASP A 22 -7.90 -15.16 5.95
C ASP A 22 -7.14 -15.31 7.26
N THR A 23 -7.57 -16.23 8.13
CA THR A 23 -6.93 -16.40 9.44
C THR A 23 -5.84 -17.44 9.39
N ASN A 24 -4.90 -17.31 10.34
CA ASN A 24 -3.90 -18.33 10.59
C ASN A 24 -4.45 -19.33 11.62
N PRO A 25 -3.68 -20.38 11.95
CA PRO A 25 -4.17 -21.38 12.93
C PRO A 25 -4.47 -20.80 14.32
N ALA A 26 -3.88 -19.67 14.66
CA ALA A 26 -4.15 -19.03 15.95
C ALA A 26 -5.42 -18.18 15.93
N GLY A 27 -6.09 -18.05 14.80
CA GLY A 27 -7.33 -17.28 14.70
C GLY A 27 -7.13 -15.81 14.39
N ASP A 28 -5.91 -15.37 14.14
CA ASP A 28 -5.63 -13.99 13.75
C ASP A 28 -5.51 -13.90 12.24
N ILE A 29 -5.74 -12.72 11.72
CA ILE A 29 -5.58 -12.50 10.29
C ILE A 29 -4.09 -12.62 9.94
N PHE A 30 -3.83 -13.35 8.91
CA PHE A 30 -2.53 -13.74 8.43
C PHE A 30 -1.79 -12.51 7.91
N GLY A 31 -0.58 -12.32 8.36
CA GLY A 31 0.23 -11.16 7.97
C GLY A 31 0.46 -11.08 6.46
N GLY A 32 0.63 -12.24 5.82
CA GLY A 32 0.80 -12.26 4.37
C GLY A 32 -0.43 -11.76 3.63
N TRP A 33 -1.61 -11.94 4.19
CA TRP A 33 -2.82 -11.41 3.58
C TRP A 33 -2.80 -9.89 3.57
N ILE A 34 -2.40 -9.28 4.70
CA ILE A 34 -2.26 -7.82 4.77
C ILE A 34 -1.22 -7.35 3.74
N MET A 35 -0.09 -8.03 3.66
CA MET A 35 0.95 -7.66 2.69
C MET A 35 0.44 -7.74 1.26
N SER A 36 -0.38 -8.75 0.95
CA SER A 36 -0.91 -8.89 -0.40
C SER A 36 -1.84 -7.73 -0.76
N LEU A 37 -2.62 -7.25 0.21
CA LEU A 37 -3.46 -6.07 -0.01
C LEU A 37 -2.62 -4.83 -0.22
N MET A 38 -1.53 -4.69 0.53
CA MET A 38 -0.64 -3.55 0.40
C MET A 38 0.05 -3.57 -0.96
N ASP A 39 0.46 -4.74 -1.41
CA ASP A 39 1.08 -4.89 -2.72
C ASP A 39 0.09 -4.56 -3.83
N LEU A 40 -1.15 -5.04 -3.69
CA LEU A 40 -2.20 -4.72 -4.65
C LEU A 40 -2.44 -3.22 -4.70
N ALA A 41 -2.55 -2.57 -3.55
CA ALA A 41 -2.79 -1.14 -3.47
C ALA A 41 -1.63 -0.35 -4.09
N ALA A 42 -0.39 -0.73 -3.77
CA ALA A 42 0.78 -0.08 -4.34
C ALA A 42 0.79 -0.25 -5.85
N GLY A 43 0.45 -1.45 -6.32
CA GLY A 43 0.40 -1.74 -7.76
C GLY A 43 -0.61 -0.89 -8.50
N VAL A 44 -1.80 -0.74 -7.93
CA VAL A 44 -2.85 0.08 -8.54
C VAL A 44 -2.39 1.54 -8.63
N SER A 45 -1.85 2.07 -7.55
CA SER A 45 -1.40 3.46 -7.52
C SER A 45 -0.22 3.69 -8.47
N ALA A 46 0.74 2.78 -8.46
CA ALA A 46 1.92 2.90 -9.32
C ALA A 46 1.55 2.74 -10.79
N ALA A 47 0.66 1.81 -11.13
CA ALA A 47 0.25 1.59 -12.51
C ALA A 47 -0.50 2.81 -13.05
N THR A 48 -1.30 3.45 -12.22
CA THR A 48 -2.00 4.66 -12.61
C THR A 48 -1.00 5.77 -12.93
N TYR A 49 0.01 5.94 -12.09
CA TYR A 49 1.04 6.94 -12.32
C TYR A 49 1.87 6.60 -13.57
N ALA A 50 2.24 5.34 -13.71
CA ALA A 50 3.10 4.88 -14.80
C ALA A 50 2.36 4.76 -16.13
N LYS A 51 1.04 4.77 -16.08
CA LYS A 51 0.17 4.58 -17.25
C LYS A 51 0.46 3.27 -17.94
N GLY A 52 0.61 2.21 -17.15
CA GLY A 52 0.88 0.89 -17.68
C GLY A 52 1.39 -0.05 -16.62
N ARG A 53 1.96 -1.15 -17.07
CA ARG A 53 2.39 -2.24 -16.20
C ARG A 53 3.51 -1.82 -15.25
N VAL A 54 3.44 -2.34 -14.05
CA VAL A 54 4.48 -2.18 -13.05
C VAL A 54 4.75 -3.53 -12.41
N ALA A 55 5.90 -3.67 -11.80
CA ALA A 55 6.27 -4.86 -11.04
C ALA A 55 6.84 -4.43 -9.71
N THR A 56 6.49 -5.15 -8.65
CA THR A 56 7.02 -4.88 -7.34
C THR A 56 8.48 -5.33 -7.29
N ALA A 57 9.36 -4.41 -6.96
CA ALA A 57 10.79 -4.68 -6.92
C ALA A 57 11.32 -4.89 -5.51
N ALA A 58 10.78 -4.16 -4.53
CA ALA A 58 11.27 -4.25 -3.17
C ALA A 58 10.22 -3.78 -2.18
N VAL A 59 10.27 -4.34 -0.99
CA VAL A 59 9.48 -3.89 0.15
C VAL A 59 10.45 -3.73 1.30
N SER A 60 10.39 -2.60 1.98
CA SER A 60 11.27 -2.34 3.10
C SER A 60 10.50 -1.70 4.24
N ASN A 61 11.13 -1.72 5.42
CA ASN A 61 10.59 -1.08 6.62
C ASN A 61 9.17 -1.57 6.95
N LEU A 62 8.92 -2.85 6.67
CA LEU A 62 7.61 -3.44 6.94
C LEU A 62 7.48 -3.68 8.44
N SER A 63 6.44 -3.10 9.03
CA SER A 63 6.17 -3.23 10.45
C SER A 63 4.71 -3.61 10.65
N PHE A 64 4.49 -4.66 11.44
CA PHE A 64 3.16 -5.05 11.88
C PHE A 64 2.96 -4.47 13.27
N LEU A 65 2.08 -3.49 13.38
CA LEU A 65 1.92 -2.70 14.60
C LEU A 65 0.82 -3.23 15.51
N GLN A 66 -0.25 -3.75 14.91
CA GLN A 66 -1.41 -4.24 15.63
C GLN A 66 -1.99 -5.43 14.89
N PRO A 67 -2.58 -6.39 15.58
CA PRO A 67 -3.24 -7.51 14.89
C PRO A 67 -4.53 -7.06 14.21
N VAL A 68 -4.89 -7.77 13.15
CA VAL A 68 -6.14 -7.57 12.43
C VAL A 68 -7.04 -8.74 12.77
N LYS A 69 -8.31 -8.46 13.04
CA LYS A 69 -9.29 -9.47 13.45
C LYS A 69 -10.33 -9.67 12.36
N VAL A 70 -10.93 -10.85 12.36
CA VAL A 70 -12.06 -11.13 11.47
C VAL A 70 -13.14 -10.08 11.68
N GLY A 71 -13.66 -9.55 10.61
CA GLY A 71 -14.68 -8.51 10.65
C GLY A 71 -14.14 -7.09 10.61
N ASP A 72 -12.83 -6.92 10.79
CA ASP A 72 -12.24 -5.58 10.66
C ASP A 72 -12.35 -5.12 9.21
N VAL A 73 -12.65 -3.85 9.03
CA VAL A 73 -12.61 -3.22 7.71
C VAL A 73 -11.19 -2.72 7.51
N VAL A 74 -10.52 -3.26 6.51
CA VAL A 74 -9.12 -2.91 6.22
C VAL A 74 -9.09 -1.91 5.09
N CYS A 75 -8.44 -0.78 5.36
CA CYS A 75 -8.29 0.30 4.39
C CYS A 75 -6.81 0.49 4.12
N VAL A 76 -6.41 0.48 2.87
CA VAL A 76 -5.00 0.63 2.51
C VAL A 76 -4.81 1.94 1.77
N TYR A 77 -3.87 2.71 2.27
CA TYR A 77 -3.57 4.05 1.76
C TYR A 77 -2.18 4.07 1.16
N THR A 78 -2.02 4.81 0.07
CA THR A 78 -0.74 4.92 -0.60
C THR A 78 -0.42 6.38 -0.87
N ILE A 79 0.87 6.68 -0.84
CA ILE A 79 1.35 7.98 -1.30
C ILE A 79 2.69 7.77 -1.98
N ILE A 80 2.84 8.33 -3.18
CA ILE A 80 4.11 8.28 -3.91
C ILE A 80 5.03 9.30 -3.27
N THR A 81 6.17 8.82 -2.77
CA THR A 81 7.12 9.68 -2.08
C THR A 81 8.27 10.09 -2.98
N ARG A 82 8.56 9.28 -4.01
CA ARG A 82 9.71 9.57 -4.86
C ARG A 82 9.58 8.77 -6.15
N THR A 83 10.07 9.32 -7.24
CA THR A 83 10.15 8.60 -8.50
C THR A 83 11.56 8.72 -9.04
N GLY A 84 12.01 7.63 -9.69
CA GLY A 84 13.24 7.64 -10.46
C GLY A 84 12.91 7.63 -11.94
N ARG A 85 13.87 7.19 -12.74
CA ARG A 85 13.66 7.11 -14.18
C ARG A 85 12.64 6.03 -14.53
N THR A 86 12.70 4.89 -13.85
CA THR A 86 11.82 3.75 -14.08
C THR A 86 11.08 3.33 -12.81
N SER A 87 11.45 3.87 -11.64
CA SER A 87 10.98 3.39 -10.35
C SER A 87 10.02 4.37 -9.70
N ILE A 88 9.13 3.81 -8.89
CA ILE A 88 8.14 4.56 -8.12
C ILE A 88 8.23 4.04 -6.70
N THR A 89 8.47 4.93 -5.75
CA THR A 89 8.53 4.59 -4.32
C THR A 89 7.28 5.12 -3.65
N LEU A 90 6.62 4.25 -2.89
CA LEU A 90 5.40 4.61 -2.19
C LEU A 90 5.50 4.24 -0.73
N ASP A 91 4.95 5.07 0.13
CA ASP A 91 4.61 4.65 1.48
C ASP A 91 3.22 4.05 1.42
N VAL A 92 3.06 2.90 2.05
CA VAL A 92 1.80 2.16 2.07
C VAL A 92 1.44 1.88 3.51
N GLU A 93 0.21 2.21 3.89
CA GLU A 93 -0.27 2.00 5.24
C GLU A 93 -1.58 1.22 5.19
N ALA A 94 -1.70 0.23 6.07
CA ALA A 94 -2.95 -0.47 6.27
C ALA A 94 -3.53 -0.04 7.61
N TRP A 95 -4.80 0.33 7.60
CA TRP A 95 -5.54 0.78 8.76
C TRP A 95 -6.78 -0.07 8.89
N VAL A 96 -7.27 -0.27 10.08
CA VAL A 96 -8.52 -0.99 10.29
C VAL A 96 -9.51 -0.11 11.02
N LEU A 97 -10.79 -0.35 10.71
CA LEU A 97 -11.90 0.20 11.45
C LEU A 97 -12.60 -0.98 12.06
N ARG A 98 -12.59 -1.06 13.38
CA ARG A 98 -13.21 -2.17 14.08
C ARG A 98 -14.68 -1.88 14.32
N ARG A 99 -15.46 -2.93 14.13
CA ARG A 99 -16.89 -2.81 14.27
C ARG A 99 -17.21 -2.30 15.67
N GLY A 100 -18.05 -1.28 15.73
CA GLY A 100 -18.50 -0.74 17.01
C GLY A 100 -17.56 0.21 17.70
N GLN A 101 -16.37 0.46 17.15
CA GLN A 101 -15.43 1.34 17.82
C GLN A 101 -15.30 2.71 17.21
N GLY A 102 -15.58 2.84 15.93
CA GLY A 102 -15.57 4.16 15.29
C GLY A 102 -14.22 4.78 15.08
N GLU A 103 -13.13 4.18 15.56
CA GLU A 103 -11.79 4.70 15.40
C GLU A 103 -11.01 3.85 14.44
N ARG A 104 -10.09 4.49 13.74
CA ARG A 104 -9.17 3.78 12.87
C ARG A 104 -7.85 3.56 13.57
N VAL A 105 -7.26 2.41 13.32
CA VAL A 105 -5.99 2.03 13.93
C VAL A 105 -5.05 1.61 12.83
N LYS A 106 -3.85 2.17 12.83
CA LYS A 106 -2.82 1.76 11.87
C LYS A 106 -2.28 0.40 12.30
N VAL A 107 -2.35 -0.57 11.41
CA VAL A 107 -1.95 -1.93 11.73
C VAL A 107 -0.65 -2.34 11.06
N THR A 108 -0.33 -1.76 9.90
CA THR A 108 0.87 -2.13 9.17
C THR A 108 1.33 -0.95 8.33
N ALA A 109 2.63 -0.81 8.19
CA ALA A 109 3.22 0.23 7.35
C ALA A 109 4.45 -0.34 6.66
N ALA A 110 4.73 0.14 5.45
CA ALA A 110 5.89 -0.31 4.68
C ALA A 110 6.19 0.69 3.58
N GLU A 111 7.39 0.56 3.02
CA GLU A 111 7.77 1.27 1.81
C GLU A 111 7.85 0.26 0.67
N PHE A 112 7.21 0.56 -0.44
CA PHE A 112 7.22 -0.30 -1.63
C PHE A 112 7.91 0.43 -2.76
N VAL A 113 8.73 -0.30 -3.50
CA VAL A 113 9.34 0.22 -4.73
C VAL A 113 8.83 -0.64 -5.87
N LEU A 114 8.22 0.02 -6.85
CA LEU A 114 7.74 -0.65 -8.05
C LEU A 114 8.47 -0.06 -9.25
N VAL A 115 8.56 -0.86 -10.30
CA VAL A 115 9.27 -0.48 -11.52
C VAL A 115 8.30 -0.58 -12.67
N ALA A 116 8.24 0.47 -13.51
CA ALA A 116 7.47 0.43 -14.73
C ALA A 116 8.13 -0.56 -15.69
N VAL A 117 7.34 -1.43 -16.28
CA VAL A 117 7.85 -2.45 -17.18
C VAL A 117 7.07 -2.45 -18.49
N ASP A 118 7.75 -2.94 -19.55
CA ASP A 118 7.11 -3.12 -20.85
C ASP A 118 6.46 -4.50 -20.93
N ASP A 119 5.95 -4.85 -22.11
CA ASP A 119 5.25 -6.13 -22.29
C ASP A 119 6.18 -7.32 -22.12
N ALA A 120 7.47 -7.13 -22.28
CA ALA A 120 8.45 -8.19 -22.06
C ALA A 120 8.93 -8.23 -20.61
N GLY A 121 8.41 -7.36 -19.76
CA GLY A 121 8.80 -7.30 -18.35
C GLY A 121 10.08 -6.55 -18.09
N ARG A 122 10.57 -5.79 -19.05
CA ARG A 122 11.80 -5.00 -18.87
C ARG A 122 11.46 -3.60 -18.38
N PRO A 123 12.36 -2.99 -17.58
CA PRO A 123 12.11 -1.63 -17.13
C PRO A 123 11.92 -0.66 -18.29
N ARG A 124 10.99 0.25 -18.14
CA ARG A 124 10.76 1.32 -19.09
C ARG A 124 10.70 2.65 -18.37
N ARG A 125 10.96 3.72 -19.08
CA ARG A 125 10.92 5.05 -18.48
C ARG A 125 9.50 5.41 -18.13
N LEU A 126 9.37 6.10 -17.01
CA LEU A 126 8.07 6.64 -16.61
C LEU A 126 7.67 7.75 -17.58
N PRO A 127 6.37 7.92 -17.82
CA PRO A 127 5.90 8.93 -18.79
C PRO A 127 6.42 10.32 -18.52
N ASP A 128 6.59 10.69 -17.26
CA ASP A 128 7.00 12.03 -16.89
C ASP A 128 8.47 12.15 -16.52
N ALA A 129 9.26 11.10 -16.78
CA ALA A 129 10.65 11.08 -16.32
C ALA A 129 11.47 12.23 -16.88
N ASP A 130 11.20 12.63 -18.14
CA ASP A 130 11.91 13.74 -18.75
C ASP A 130 11.34 15.09 -18.34
N GLN A 131 10.10 15.10 -17.93
CA GLN A 131 9.43 16.33 -17.55
C GLN A 131 9.70 16.70 -16.11
N HIS A 132 9.97 15.72 -15.28
CA HIS A 132 10.18 15.99 -13.88
C HIS A 132 11.37 16.90 -13.63
N GLY A 133 12.38 16.80 -14.43
CA GLY A 133 13.52 17.69 -14.30
C GLY A 133 13.16 19.12 -14.63
N GLY A 134 12.13 19.32 -15.43
CA GLY A 134 11.69 20.65 -15.82
C GLY A 134 10.48 21.14 -15.07
N LEU A 135 9.93 20.33 -14.21
CA LEU A 135 8.75 20.74 -13.46
C LEU A 135 9.14 21.33 -12.15
N PRO A 136 8.45 22.35 -11.76
CA PRO A 136 8.70 22.91 -10.45
C PRO A 136 8.29 21.96 -9.37
#